data_ed8946662368d664101b8073f5391fee
#
_entry.id   ed8946662368d664101b8073f5391fee
#
_cell.length_a   1.000
_cell.length_b   1.000
_cell.length_c   1.000
_cell.angle_alpha   90.00
_cell.angle_beta   90.00
_cell.angle_gamma   90.00
#
_symmetry.space_group_name_H-M   'P 1'
#
loop_
_entity.id
_entity.type
_entity.pdbx_description
1 polymer ?
#
loop_
_entity_poly.entity_id
_entity_poly.type
_entity_poly.pdbx_seq_one_letter_code
_entity_poly.pdbx_strand_id
1 'polypeptide(L)'
;MNIKKVIFTALFGAAILVGGSCSSKDKGKGMDAIKGKDGLFAVMETSKGQIVLELFYKDAPLTVANFVGLAEGNLKAANGKPFYDGLKFHRVINDFMIQGGDPRGNGTGGPGYKFADEEVPYKFDKPGYLAMANAGPNTNGSQFFITHVETPLLNGKHTIFGHVMTSDDQNVVNIVAQGDEIKSVKIIRQGADAEAFKATQEDWDALNKEAAAKAAKAKEAKYAAKIAEVEKKFPGFEKTANGIYYKTTKAGSGAKCGKGKHVYVAYKGYLVDGTVFDSSEGRGDLDFGTGAGQMIPGFDEMVQDMQKGETRTMVLPPDLAYGEQGYPGVIPPASYICFDVTLNRF
;
A
#
# COMPACT_ATOMS: atom_id res chain seq x y z
N MET A 1 -60.01 76.99 10.43
CA MET A 1 -59.76 76.56 9.06
C MET A 1 -58.96 75.29 9.12
N ASN A 2 -59.59 74.19 8.76
CA ASN A 2 -59.17 72.79 9.08
C ASN A 2 -58.02 72.32 8.23
N ILE A 3 -57.00 71.75 8.89
CA ILE A 3 -55.95 71.01 8.22
C ILE A 3 -56.13 69.53 8.63
N LYS A 4 -56.49 68.70 7.65
CA LYS A 4 -56.65 67.24 7.79
C LYS A 4 -55.27 66.57 7.93
N LYS A 5 -55.11 65.78 9.00
CA LYS A 5 -53.99 64.87 9.19
C LYS A 5 -54.18 63.68 8.27
N VAL A 6 -53.21 63.43 7.40
CA VAL A 6 -53.07 62.16 6.66
C VAL A 6 -52.17 61.23 7.48
N ILE A 7 -52.69 60.10 7.90
CA ILE A 7 -51.96 59.06 8.59
C ILE A 7 -51.34 58.15 7.52
N PHE A 8 -50.05 58.09 7.43
CA PHE A 8 -49.30 57.08 6.61
C PHE A 8 -49.11 55.82 7.46
N THR A 9 -49.78 54.75 7.09
CA THR A 9 -49.59 53.46 7.68
C THR A 9 -48.43 52.78 6.97
N ALA A 10 -47.26 52.66 7.63
CA ALA A 10 -46.14 51.90 7.15
C ALA A 10 -46.37 50.41 7.38
N LEU A 11 -46.56 49.63 6.32
CA LEU A 11 -46.51 48.18 6.37
C LEU A 11 -45.05 47.75 6.55
N PHE A 12 -44.73 47.22 7.72
CA PHE A 12 -43.49 46.49 7.97
C PHE A 12 -43.67 45.07 7.37
N GLY A 13 -43.07 44.84 6.22
CA GLY A 13 -42.89 43.52 5.65
C GLY A 13 -41.85 42.77 6.47
N ALA A 14 -42.29 41.80 7.23
CA ALA A 14 -41.43 40.83 7.90
C ALA A 14 -40.78 39.92 6.84
N ALA A 15 -39.51 40.20 6.49
CA ALA A 15 -38.68 39.24 5.77
C ALA A 15 -38.40 38.02 6.70
N ILE A 16 -39.10 36.93 6.44
CA ILE A 16 -38.77 35.65 7.05
C ILE A 16 -37.43 35.21 6.45
N LEU A 17 -36.36 35.45 7.18
CA LEU A 17 -35.10 34.78 7.00
C LEU A 17 -35.31 33.29 7.30
N VAL A 18 -35.55 32.50 6.28
CA VAL A 18 -35.39 31.05 6.37
C VAL A 18 -33.91 30.80 6.53
N GLY A 19 -33.46 30.91 7.77
CA GLY A 19 -32.18 30.35 8.20
C GLY A 19 -32.28 28.84 8.04
N GLY A 20 -31.69 28.33 6.96
CA GLY A 20 -31.46 26.89 6.80
C GLY A 20 -30.63 26.41 7.99
N SER A 21 -31.34 25.99 9.04
CA SER A 21 -30.76 25.21 10.11
C SER A 21 -30.28 23.91 9.44
N CYS A 22 -28.97 23.82 9.17
CA CYS A 22 -28.34 22.57 8.81
C CYS A 22 -28.58 21.62 10.01
N SER A 23 -29.56 20.76 9.84
CA SER A 23 -30.15 19.94 10.88
C SER A 23 -29.10 18.98 11.42
N SER A 24 -28.85 19.04 12.71
CA SER A 24 -28.10 18.07 13.51
C SER A 24 -28.73 16.65 13.51
N LYS A 25 -29.68 16.37 12.62
CA LYS A 25 -30.36 15.07 12.48
C LYS A 25 -29.58 14.05 11.66
N ASP A 26 -28.61 14.45 10.85
CA ASP A 26 -27.85 13.51 10.01
C ASP A 26 -26.61 12.90 10.69
N LYS A 27 -26.30 13.35 11.93
CA LYS A 27 -25.14 12.85 12.69
C LYS A 27 -25.36 11.51 13.41
N GLY A 28 -26.52 10.90 13.28
CA GLY A 28 -26.94 9.80 14.14
C GLY A 28 -26.99 8.42 13.52
N LYS A 29 -27.29 8.30 12.24
CA LYS A 29 -27.69 6.99 11.68
C LYS A 29 -26.58 5.96 11.61
N GLY A 30 -25.36 6.34 11.21
CA GLY A 30 -24.22 5.45 11.23
C GLY A 30 -23.83 5.04 12.66
N MET A 31 -23.87 5.98 13.61
CA MET A 31 -23.65 5.70 15.03
C MET A 31 -24.75 4.83 15.64
N ASP A 32 -25.99 5.02 15.24
CA ASP A 32 -27.11 4.15 15.68
C ASP A 32 -26.95 2.73 15.11
N ALA A 33 -26.40 2.58 13.90
CA ALA A 33 -26.19 1.29 13.26
C ALA A 33 -25.12 0.43 13.95
N ILE A 34 -24.17 1.03 14.68
CA ILE A 34 -23.16 0.28 15.45
C ILE A 34 -23.58 0.04 16.90
N LYS A 35 -24.62 0.70 17.38
CA LYS A 35 -25.06 0.60 18.78
C LYS A 35 -25.43 -0.83 19.15
N GLY A 36 -24.72 -1.38 20.14
CA GLY A 36 -24.90 -2.76 20.60
C GLY A 36 -24.41 -3.84 19.65
N LYS A 37 -23.63 -3.49 18.61
CA LYS A 37 -22.92 -4.45 17.78
C LYS A 37 -21.51 -4.64 18.26
N ASP A 38 -21.09 -5.88 18.44
CA ASP A 38 -19.67 -6.21 18.65
C ASP A 38 -18.88 -5.97 17.36
N GLY A 39 -17.77 -5.26 17.46
CA GLY A 39 -16.91 -4.98 16.32
C GLY A 39 -15.94 -3.82 16.54
N LEU A 40 -15.09 -3.61 15.56
CA LEU A 40 -14.16 -2.50 15.49
C LEU A 40 -14.65 -1.54 14.40
N PHE A 41 -14.86 -0.27 14.76
CA PHE A 41 -15.42 0.72 13.86
C PHE A 41 -14.55 1.96 13.79
N ALA A 42 -14.57 2.62 12.62
CA ALA A 42 -13.99 3.95 12.46
C ALA A 42 -15.08 4.96 12.14
N VAL A 43 -15.10 6.06 12.86
CA VAL A 43 -15.98 7.21 12.62
C VAL A 43 -15.13 8.30 12.00
N MET A 44 -15.29 8.51 10.71
CA MET A 44 -14.57 9.50 9.93
C MET A 44 -15.46 10.74 9.75
N GLU A 45 -15.07 11.84 10.39
CA GLU A 45 -15.71 13.14 10.19
C GLU A 45 -15.08 13.82 8.97
N THR A 46 -15.89 14.18 7.99
CA THR A 46 -15.41 14.87 6.78
C THR A 46 -16.04 16.26 6.64
N SER A 47 -15.58 17.04 5.68
CA SER A 47 -16.21 18.31 5.31
C SER A 47 -17.63 18.13 4.73
N LYS A 48 -18.01 16.91 4.31
CA LYS A 48 -19.32 16.57 3.72
C LYS A 48 -20.27 15.83 4.68
N GLY A 49 -19.78 15.36 5.80
CA GLY A 49 -20.55 14.62 6.79
C GLY A 49 -19.73 13.49 7.41
N GLN A 50 -20.39 12.69 8.22
CA GLN A 50 -19.82 11.55 8.91
C GLN A 50 -19.92 10.30 8.03
N ILE A 51 -18.85 9.50 8.02
CA ILE A 51 -18.80 8.16 7.42
C ILE A 51 -18.43 7.18 8.54
N VAL A 52 -19.31 6.23 8.83
CA VAL A 52 -19.06 5.15 9.78
C VAL A 52 -18.67 3.90 9.01
N LEU A 53 -17.55 3.31 9.41
CA LEU A 53 -16.91 2.16 8.75
C LEU A 53 -16.78 1.01 9.75
N GLU A 54 -17.18 -0.19 9.36
CA GLU A 54 -16.75 -1.42 10.02
C GLU A 54 -15.35 -1.79 9.55
N LEU A 55 -14.48 -2.17 10.48
CA LEU A 55 -13.11 -2.61 10.18
C LEU A 55 -12.99 -4.11 10.36
N PHE A 56 -12.49 -4.79 9.36
CA PHE A 56 -12.37 -6.26 9.31
C PHE A 56 -11.10 -6.76 9.99
N TYR A 57 -10.95 -6.43 11.27
CA TYR A 57 -9.74 -6.69 12.05
C TYR A 57 -9.39 -8.18 12.23
N LYS A 58 -10.36 -9.10 12.06
CA LYS A 58 -10.13 -10.55 12.09
C LYS A 58 -9.57 -11.08 10.76
N ASP A 59 -9.96 -10.47 9.65
CA ASP A 59 -9.60 -10.93 8.31
C ASP A 59 -8.39 -10.19 7.72
N ALA A 60 -8.18 -8.92 8.13
CA ALA A 60 -7.07 -8.08 7.72
C ALA A 60 -6.36 -7.43 8.94
N PRO A 61 -5.85 -8.22 9.90
CA PRO A 61 -5.35 -7.71 11.17
C PRO A 61 -4.18 -6.74 11.02
N LEU A 62 -3.22 -6.98 10.13
CA LEU A 62 -2.08 -6.10 9.89
C LEU A 62 -2.51 -4.75 9.31
N THR A 63 -3.40 -4.78 8.30
CA THR A 63 -3.90 -3.59 7.63
C THR A 63 -4.76 -2.75 8.58
N VAL A 64 -5.64 -3.40 9.36
CA VAL A 64 -6.46 -2.72 10.36
C VAL A 64 -5.59 -2.15 11.47
N ALA A 65 -4.57 -2.88 11.96
CA ALA A 65 -3.63 -2.36 12.97
C ALA A 65 -2.86 -1.14 12.45
N ASN A 66 -2.46 -1.15 11.17
CA ASN A 66 -1.86 0.03 10.53
C ASN A 66 -2.81 1.23 10.51
N PHE A 67 -4.03 1.04 10.00
CA PHE A 67 -5.01 2.12 9.90
C PHE A 67 -5.40 2.68 11.28
N VAL A 68 -5.72 1.81 12.23
CA VAL A 68 -6.09 2.17 13.61
C VAL A 68 -4.92 2.84 14.33
N GLY A 69 -3.73 2.27 14.26
CA GLY A 69 -2.55 2.80 14.91
C GLY A 69 -2.12 4.17 14.38
N LEU A 70 -2.32 4.42 13.09
CA LEU A 70 -2.14 5.76 12.49
C LEU A 70 -3.25 6.72 12.95
N ALA A 71 -4.52 6.29 12.93
CA ALA A 71 -5.65 7.12 13.35
C ALA A 71 -5.57 7.55 14.82
N GLU A 72 -5.10 6.67 15.69
CA GLU A 72 -4.94 6.93 17.13
C GLU A 72 -3.60 7.60 17.48
N GLY A 73 -2.67 7.72 16.53
CA GLY A 73 -1.34 8.31 16.80
C GLY A 73 -0.34 7.34 17.45
N ASN A 74 -0.64 6.04 17.49
CA ASN A 74 0.14 5.02 18.20
C ASN A 74 1.35 4.51 17.43
N LEU A 75 1.35 4.65 16.10
CA LEU A 75 2.50 4.28 15.28
C LEU A 75 3.53 5.43 15.22
N LYS A 76 4.80 5.08 15.15
CA LYS A 76 5.92 6.06 15.08
C LYS A 76 5.73 7.09 13.97
N ALA A 77 5.19 6.67 12.83
CA ALA A 77 4.91 7.54 11.69
C ALA A 77 3.90 8.66 11.99
N ALA A 78 3.04 8.46 12.97
CA ALA A 78 2.03 9.43 13.41
C ALA A 78 2.58 10.49 14.38
N ASN A 79 3.80 10.29 14.94
CA ASN A 79 4.42 11.22 15.86
C ASN A 79 3.56 11.56 17.11
N GLY A 80 2.79 10.59 17.61
CA GLY A 80 1.89 10.76 18.75
C GLY A 80 0.66 11.63 18.48
N LYS A 81 0.28 11.82 17.21
CA LYS A 81 -0.89 12.60 16.81
C LYS A 81 -1.75 11.79 15.84
N PRO A 82 -3.08 11.99 15.83
CA PRO A 82 -3.93 11.40 14.80
C PRO A 82 -3.42 11.73 13.39
N PHE A 83 -3.00 10.70 12.66
CA PHE A 83 -2.31 10.87 11.38
C PHE A 83 -3.22 11.38 10.25
N TYR A 84 -4.50 10.99 10.28
CA TYR A 84 -5.44 11.31 9.22
C TYR A 84 -6.13 12.67 9.38
N ASP A 85 -6.07 13.26 10.56
CA ASP A 85 -6.75 14.53 10.86
C ASP A 85 -6.16 15.68 10.03
N GLY A 86 -7.03 16.40 9.33
CA GLY A 86 -6.67 17.50 8.44
C GLY A 86 -6.19 17.06 7.05
N LEU A 87 -6.08 15.77 6.77
CA LEU A 87 -5.73 15.28 5.43
C LEU A 87 -6.91 15.44 4.46
N LYS A 88 -6.61 15.43 3.17
CA LYS A 88 -7.60 15.61 2.12
C LYS A 88 -7.83 14.34 1.32
N PHE A 89 -9.02 14.23 0.77
CA PHE A 89 -9.25 13.31 -0.35
C PHE A 89 -8.58 13.90 -1.58
N HIS A 90 -7.33 13.54 -1.80
CA HIS A 90 -6.49 14.12 -2.85
C HIS A 90 -6.82 13.62 -4.26
N ARG A 91 -7.56 12.51 -4.37
CA ARG A 91 -8.01 11.96 -5.64
C ARG A 91 -9.43 11.43 -5.49
N VAL A 92 -10.33 11.93 -6.30
CA VAL A 92 -11.74 11.48 -6.38
C VAL A 92 -12.07 11.23 -7.84
N ILE A 93 -12.59 10.05 -8.14
CA ILE A 93 -13.10 9.70 -9.47
C ILE A 93 -14.54 9.25 -9.29
N ASN A 94 -15.46 10.02 -9.88
CA ASN A 94 -16.88 9.71 -9.87
C ASN A 94 -17.13 8.31 -10.43
N ASP A 95 -18.12 7.62 -9.89
CA ASP A 95 -18.48 6.25 -10.27
C ASP A 95 -17.31 5.24 -10.12
N PHE A 96 -16.33 5.57 -9.28
CA PHE A 96 -15.21 4.68 -8.97
C PHE A 96 -14.87 4.71 -7.48
N MET A 97 -14.17 5.76 -6.98
CA MET A 97 -13.74 5.82 -5.57
C MET A 97 -13.33 7.21 -5.11
N ILE A 98 -13.26 7.39 -3.79
CA ILE A 98 -12.58 8.50 -3.13
C ILE A 98 -11.29 7.96 -2.46
N GLN A 99 -10.16 8.67 -2.62
CA GLN A 99 -8.86 8.27 -2.09
C GLN A 99 -8.27 9.35 -1.19
N GLY A 100 -7.87 8.94 0.01
CA GLY A 100 -7.28 9.79 1.04
C GLY A 100 -6.06 9.15 1.71
N GLY A 101 -5.63 9.71 2.86
CA GLY A 101 -4.55 9.15 3.67
C GLY A 101 -3.13 9.48 3.21
N ASP A 102 -2.99 10.43 2.28
CA ASP A 102 -1.70 10.94 1.84
C ASP A 102 -1.33 12.23 2.59
N PRO A 103 -0.27 12.24 3.44
CA PRO A 103 0.16 13.45 4.16
C PRO A 103 0.71 14.55 3.24
N ARG A 104 1.08 14.25 1.98
CA ARG A 104 1.50 15.24 0.98
C ARG A 104 0.35 15.75 0.13
N GLY A 105 -0.79 15.05 0.10
CA GLY A 105 -1.97 15.41 -0.66
C GLY A 105 -1.81 15.40 -2.17
N ASN A 106 -0.86 14.65 -2.72
CA ASN A 106 -0.57 14.57 -4.16
C ASN A 106 -0.39 13.13 -4.70
N GLY A 107 -0.68 12.13 -3.89
CA GLY A 107 -0.57 10.71 -4.22
C GLY A 107 0.80 10.08 -3.95
N THR A 108 1.82 10.86 -3.57
CA THR A 108 3.20 10.37 -3.40
C THR A 108 3.63 10.21 -1.94
N GLY A 109 2.80 10.66 -1.00
CA GLY A 109 3.08 10.59 0.42
C GLY A 109 2.68 9.25 1.06
N GLY A 110 3.15 9.06 2.29
CA GLY A 110 2.87 7.86 3.06
C GLY A 110 3.53 7.92 4.44
N PRO A 111 3.45 6.84 5.22
CA PRO A 111 3.92 6.80 6.59
C PRO A 111 5.44 6.57 6.71
N GLY A 112 6.17 6.52 5.59
CA GLY A 112 7.62 6.27 5.57
C GLY A 112 8.01 4.80 5.53
N TYR A 113 7.04 3.89 5.48
CA TYR A 113 7.24 2.44 5.33
C TYR A 113 6.22 1.84 4.35
N LYS A 114 6.45 0.59 3.99
CA LYS A 114 5.52 -0.24 3.21
C LYS A 114 5.29 -1.56 3.93
N PHE A 115 4.11 -2.17 3.72
CA PHE A 115 3.78 -3.49 4.24
C PHE A 115 3.02 -4.34 3.24
N ALA A 116 2.98 -5.65 3.50
CA ALA A 116 2.44 -6.66 2.60
C ALA A 116 0.92 -6.56 2.43
N ASP A 117 0.43 -7.05 1.30
CA ASP A 117 -1.00 -7.29 1.09
C ASP A 117 -1.47 -8.44 1.99
N GLU A 118 -2.72 -8.38 2.45
CA GLU A 118 -3.40 -9.47 3.13
C GLU A 118 -4.47 -10.06 2.20
N GLU A 119 -4.46 -11.39 2.08
CA GLU A 119 -5.53 -12.11 1.40
C GLU A 119 -6.77 -12.15 2.28
N VAL A 120 -7.87 -11.63 1.76
CA VAL A 120 -9.14 -11.52 2.47
C VAL A 120 -10.28 -12.18 1.68
N PRO A 121 -11.35 -12.66 2.34
CA PRO A 121 -12.44 -13.35 1.65
C PRO A 121 -13.37 -12.42 0.86
N TYR A 122 -13.12 -11.12 0.88
CA TYR A 122 -13.96 -10.09 0.28
C TYR A 122 -13.57 -9.82 -1.18
N LYS A 123 -14.58 -9.40 -1.96
CA LYS A 123 -14.43 -8.94 -3.34
C LYS A 123 -15.09 -7.57 -3.48
N PHE A 124 -14.64 -6.78 -4.42
CA PHE A 124 -15.26 -5.48 -4.74
C PHE A 124 -16.55 -5.67 -5.54
N ASP A 125 -17.53 -6.36 -4.97
CA ASP A 125 -18.82 -6.75 -5.57
C ASP A 125 -19.98 -5.82 -5.23
N LYS A 126 -19.72 -4.76 -4.47
CA LYS A 126 -20.68 -3.71 -4.08
C LYS A 126 -19.96 -2.40 -3.75
N PRO A 127 -20.70 -1.27 -3.67
CA PRO A 127 -20.11 0.01 -3.20
C PRO A 127 -19.69 -0.07 -1.73
N GLY A 128 -18.86 0.89 -1.30
CA GLY A 128 -18.57 1.15 0.11
C GLY A 128 -17.42 0.35 0.71
N TYR A 129 -16.70 -0.43 -0.06
CA TYR A 129 -15.51 -1.09 0.46
C TYR A 129 -14.39 -0.08 0.74
N LEU A 130 -13.82 -0.20 1.93
CA LEU A 130 -12.60 0.49 2.36
C LEU A 130 -11.41 -0.43 2.08
N ALA A 131 -10.46 0.03 1.29
CA ALA A 131 -9.29 -0.75 0.88
C ALA A 131 -8.01 0.09 0.81
N MET A 132 -6.85 -0.59 0.86
CA MET A 132 -5.55 0.07 0.74
C MET A 132 -5.25 0.48 -0.69
N ALA A 133 -4.86 1.74 -0.87
CA ALA A 133 -4.21 2.19 -2.09
C ALA A 133 -2.74 1.78 -2.07
N ASN A 134 -2.24 1.27 -3.18
CA ASN A 134 -0.86 0.82 -3.33
C ASN A 134 -0.30 1.14 -4.73
N ALA A 135 1.00 1.00 -4.92
CA ALA A 135 1.71 1.17 -6.19
C ALA A 135 2.18 -0.20 -6.76
N GLY A 136 1.45 -1.25 -6.49
CA GLY A 136 1.73 -2.64 -6.84
C GLY A 136 1.75 -3.54 -5.61
N PRO A 137 1.95 -4.84 -5.76
CA PRO A 137 1.91 -5.81 -4.67
C PRO A 137 2.82 -5.43 -3.50
N ASN A 138 2.33 -5.59 -2.27
CA ASN A 138 3.09 -5.39 -1.04
C ASN A 138 3.67 -3.98 -0.86
N THR A 139 2.95 -2.95 -1.37
CA THR A 139 3.37 -1.55 -1.24
C THR A 139 2.36 -0.69 -0.47
N ASN A 140 1.56 -1.30 0.41
CA ASN A 140 0.61 -0.58 1.26
C ASN A 140 1.33 0.39 2.20
N GLY A 141 0.67 1.50 2.51
CA GLY A 141 1.19 2.53 3.42
C GLY A 141 0.08 3.13 4.27
N SER A 142 -0.15 4.44 4.15
CA SER A 142 -1.27 5.12 4.84
C SER A 142 -2.44 5.44 3.91
N GLN A 143 -2.25 5.39 2.59
CA GLN A 143 -3.30 5.76 1.64
C GLN A 143 -4.37 4.66 1.54
N PHE A 144 -5.62 5.08 1.55
CA PHE A 144 -6.79 4.21 1.42
C PHE A 144 -7.79 4.80 0.42
N PHE A 145 -8.73 3.97 -0.01
CA PHE A 145 -9.87 4.45 -0.81
C PHE A 145 -11.17 3.79 -0.35
N ILE A 146 -12.30 4.47 -0.65
CA ILE A 146 -13.65 3.94 -0.43
C ILE A 146 -14.37 3.94 -1.78
N THR A 147 -14.97 2.82 -2.18
CA THR A 147 -15.60 2.66 -3.49
C THR A 147 -16.97 3.32 -3.57
N HIS A 148 -17.28 3.92 -4.74
CA HIS A 148 -18.62 4.42 -5.08
C HIS A 148 -19.54 3.32 -5.57
N VAL A 149 -18.97 2.35 -6.30
CA VAL A 149 -19.66 1.26 -7.00
C VAL A 149 -18.90 -0.04 -6.85
N GLU A 150 -19.45 -1.15 -7.34
CA GLU A 150 -18.68 -2.38 -7.52
C GLU A 150 -17.48 -2.14 -8.46
N THR A 151 -16.32 -2.71 -8.12
CA THR A 151 -15.07 -2.51 -8.87
C THR A 151 -14.28 -3.81 -8.98
N PRO A 152 -14.80 -4.85 -9.67
CA PRO A 152 -14.21 -6.19 -9.68
C PRO A 152 -12.80 -6.24 -10.27
N LEU A 153 -12.41 -5.23 -11.06
CA LEU A 153 -11.05 -5.09 -11.61
C LEU A 153 -9.96 -4.92 -10.53
N LEU A 154 -10.35 -4.55 -9.30
CA LEU A 154 -9.45 -4.37 -8.15
C LEU A 154 -9.30 -5.65 -7.29
N ASN A 155 -10.06 -6.71 -7.56
CA ASN A 155 -9.99 -7.97 -6.84
C ASN A 155 -8.57 -8.56 -6.89
N GLY A 156 -8.05 -8.97 -5.72
CA GLY A 156 -6.72 -9.55 -5.58
C GLY A 156 -5.55 -8.58 -5.76
N LYS A 157 -5.82 -7.27 -5.90
CA LYS A 157 -4.80 -6.22 -6.07
C LYS A 157 -4.70 -5.27 -4.88
N HIS A 158 -5.76 -5.16 -4.11
CA HIS A 158 -5.87 -4.26 -2.97
C HIS A 158 -6.51 -4.97 -1.79
N THR A 159 -5.93 -4.85 -0.61
CA THR A 159 -6.47 -5.42 0.62
C THR A 159 -7.72 -4.65 1.03
N ILE A 160 -8.88 -5.32 1.01
CA ILE A 160 -10.13 -4.81 1.58
C ILE A 160 -10.04 -5.00 3.10
N PHE A 161 -10.23 -3.93 3.87
CA PHE A 161 -10.13 -4.00 5.33
C PHE A 161 -11.30 -3.37 6.08
N GLY A 162 -12.35 -2.97 5.37
CA GLY A 162 -13.57 -2.44 5.97
C GLY A 162 -14.66 -2.16 4.94
N HIS A 163 -15.79 -1.69 5.45
CA HIS A 163 -16.96 -1.34 4.65
C HIS A 163 -17.79 -0.24 5.35
N VAL A 164 -18.49 0.61 4.62
CA VAL A 164 -19.44 1.58 5.18
C VAL A 164 -20.59 0.85 5.89
N MET A 165 -21.06 1.42 7.00
CA MET A 165 -22.09 0.79 7.81
C MET A 165 -23.49 0.87 7.20
N THR A 166 -23.83 1.99 6.58
CA THR A 166 -25.18 2.29 6.09
C THR A 166 -25.20 2.93 4.71
N SER A 167 -26.36 2.94 4.09
CA SER A 167 -26.58 3.71 2.85
C SER A 167 -26.39 5.22 3.04
N ASP A 168 -26.64 5.75 4.24
CA ASP A 168 -26.43 7.17 4.52
C ASP A 168 -24.92 7.48 4.56
N ASP A 169 -24.08 6.59 5.13
CA ASP A 169 -22.63 6.70 5.06
C ASP A 169 -22.15 6.64 3.59
N GLN A 170 -22.72 5.73 2.78
CA GLN A 170 -22.43 5.67 1.34
C GLN A 170 -22.82 6.95 0.60
N ASN A 171 -23.94 7.56 0.97
CA ASN A 171 -24.33 8.85 0.37
C ASN A 171 -23.32 9.95 0.68
N VAL A 172 -22.72 9.95 1.88
CA VAL A 172 -21.63 10.88 2.19
C VAL A 172 -20.41 10.57 1.33
N VAL A 173 -19.99 9.30 1.19
CA VAL A 173 -18.90 8.89 0.28
C VAL A 173 -19.14 9.42 -1.13
N ASN A 174 -20.36 9.29 -1.66
CA ASN A 174 -20.72 9.66 -3.02
C ASN A 174 -20.71 11.19 -3.29
N ILE A 175 -20.81 12.03 -2.25
CA ILE A 175 -20.78 13.50 -2.39
C ILE A 175 -19.44 14.12 -2.00
N VAL A 176 -18.46 13.33 -1.52
CA VAL A 176 -17.10 13.81 -1.28
C VAL A 176 -16.46 14.19 -2.61
N ALA A 177 -15.88 15.37 -2.66
CA ALA A 177 -15.16 15.89 -3.82
C ALA A 177 -13.65 15.96 -3.56
N GLN A 178 -12.86 16.03 -4.62
CA GLN A 178 -11.42 16.20 -4.50
C GLN A 178 -11.09 17.50 -3.76
N GLY A 179 -10.24 17.38 -2.74
CA GLY A 179 -9.86 18.48 -1.86
C GLY A 179 -10.68 18.59 -0.58
N ASP A 180 -11.80 17.84 -0.45
CA ASP A 180 -12.54 17.73 0.80
C ASP A 180 -11.66 17.14 1.91
N GLU A 181 -11.92 17.56 3.15
CA GLU A 181 -11.08 17.30 4.30
C GLU A 181 -11.60 16.13 5.14
N ILE A 182 -10.69 15.31 5.65
CA ILE A 182 -10.88 14.39 6.75
C ILE A 182 -10.60 15.17 8.04
N LYS A 183 -11.65 15.58 8.75
CA LYS A 183 -11.51 16.40 9.96
C LYS A 183 -10.98 15.59 11.14
N SER A 184 -11.45 14.35 11.27
CA SER A 184 -10.94 13.40 12.27
C SER A 184 -11.33 11.97 11.93
N VAL A 185 -10.57 11.00 12.47
CA VAL A 185 -10.91 9.58 12.46
C VAL A 185 -10.86 9.06 13.89
N LYS A 186 -12.02 8.64 14.42
CA LYS A 186 -12.15 8.07 15.77
C LYS A 186 -12.42 6.58 15.69
N ILE A 187 -11.72 5.82 16.50
CA ILE A 187 -11.87 4.36 16.57
C ILE A 187 -12.80 4.00 17.73
N ILE A 188 -13.78 3.13 17.47
CA ILE A 188 -14.73 2.61 18.46
C ILE A 188 -14.57 1.09 18.51
N ARG A 189 -14.37 0.58 19.73
CA ARG A 189 -14.24 -0.84 20.03
C ARG A 189 -15.44 -1.27 20.85
N GLN A 190 -16.18 -2.30 20.38
CA GLN A 190 -17.33 -2.85 21.09
C GLN A 190 -17.23 -4.37 21.14
N GLY A 191 -17.42 -4.93 22.35
CA GLY A 191 -17.26 -6.35 22.61
C GLY A 191 -15.80 -6.77 22.89
N ALA A 192 -15.66 -7.87 23.62
CA ALA A 192 -14.40 -8.31 24.19
C ALA A 192 -13.26 -8.47 23.16
N ASP A 193 -13.57 -9.03 21.98
CA ASP A 193 -12.56 -9.25 20.92
C ASP A 193 -12.04 -7.91 20.36
N ALA A 194 -12.93 -6.95 20.10
CA ALA A 194 -12.57 -5.64 19.58
C ALA A 194 -11.83 -4.79 20.62
N GLU A 195 -12.20 -4.88 21.89
CA GLU A 195 -11.52 -4.22 23.01
C GLU A 195 -10.11 -4.80 23.24
N ALA A 196 -9.94 -6.09 22.98
CA ALA A 196 -8.64 -6.75 23.05
C ALA A 196 -7.73 -6.41 21.87
N PHE A 197 -8.29 -5.96 20.73
CA PHE A 197 -7.48 -5.60 19.56
C PHE A 197 -6.69 -4.32 19.82
N LYS A 198 -5.37 -4.47 19.84
CA LYS A 198 -4.42 -3.37 20.03
C LYS A 198 -3.78 -3.00 18.71
N ALA A 199 -3.38 -1.73 18.59
CA ALA A 199 -2.71 -1.20 17.41
C ALA A 199 -1.55 -0.27 17.84
N THR A 200 -0.77 -0.73 18.81
CA THR A 200 0.50 -0.08 19.19
C THR A 200 1.57 -0.38 18.15
N GLN A 201 2.70 0.30 18.23
CA GLN A 201 3.84 -0.01 17.35
C GLN A 201 4.30 -1.46 17.50
N GLU A 202 4.32 -1.98 18.72
CA GLU A 202 4.75 -3.36 19.00
C GLU A 202 3.78 -4.39 18.41
N ASP A 203 2.48 -4.16 18.52
CA ASP A 203 1.45 -5.05 17.93
C ASP A 203 1.57 -5.07 16.40
N TRP A 204 1.71 -3.89 15.78
CA TRP A 204 1.88 -3.79 14.35
C TRP A 204 3.18 -4.44 13.86
N ASP A 205 4.30 -4.24 14.55
CA ASP A 205 5.59 -4.86 14.24
C ASP A 205 5.49 -6.40 14.31
N ALA A 206 4.78 -6.94 15.31
CA ALA A 206 4.54 -8.37 15.46
C ALA A 206 3.70 -8.94 14.31
N LEU A 207 2.57 -8.29 13.97
CA LEU A 207 1.70 -8.69 12.85
C LEU A 207 2.45 -8.60 11.51
N ASN A 208 3.24 -7.55 11.29
CA ASN A 208 4.02 -7.39 10.07
C ASN A 208 5.09 -8.49 9.92
N LYS A 209 5.74 -8.88 11.02
CA LYS A 209 6.69 -9.99 11.05
C LYS A 209 6.00 -11.33 10.75
N GLU A 210 4.83 -11.57 11.32
CA GLU A 210 4.04 -12.77 11.06
C GLU A 210 3.59 -12.85 9.59
N ALA A 211 3.07 -11.75 9.03
CA ALA A 211 2.69 -11.65 7.63
C ALA A 211 3.87 -11.93 6.70
N ALA A 212 5.05 -11.35 6.99
CA ALA A 212 6.26 -11.60 6.23
C ALA A 212 6.69 -13.07 6.28
N ALA A 213 6.63 -13.70 7.45
CA ALA A 213 6.95 -15.13 7.61
C ALA A 213 5.96 -16.04 6.87
N LYS A 214 4.66 -15.71 6.89
CA LYS A 214 3.62 -16.42 6.13
C LYS A 214 3.85 -16.30 4.62
N ALA A 215 4.13 -15.10 4.14
CA ALA A 215 4.44 -14.85 2.73
C ALA A 215 5.69 -15.59 2.26
N ALA A 216 6.75 -15.62 3.08
CA ALA A 216 7.97 -16.37 2.79
C ALA A 216 7.70 -17.90 2.66
N LYS A 217 6.92 -18.49 3.58
CA LYS A 217 6.53 -19.90 3.51
C LYS A 217 5.67 -20.22 2.29
N ALA A 218 4.70 -19.36 1.97
CA ALA A 218 3.85 -19.52 0.79
C ALA A 218 4.68 -19.48 -0.51
N LYS A 219 5.62 -18.53 -0.60
CA LYS A 219 6.58 -18.42 -1.70
C LYS A 219 7.44 -19.67 -1.81
N GLU A 220 7.99 -20.15 -0.70
CA GLU A 220 8.82 -21.36 -0.67
C GLU A 220 8.03 -22.58 -1.14
N ALA A 221 6.80 -22.76 -0.66
CA ALA A 221 5.92 -23.85 -1.11
C ALA A 221 5.61 -23.76 -2.60
N LYS A 222 5.29 -22.55 -3.11
CA LYS A 222 4.99 -22.33 -4.53
C LYS A 222 6.15 -22.67 -5.45
N TYR A 223 7.37 -22.39 -5.03
CA TYR A 223 8.56 -22.60 -5.83
C TYR A 223 9.41 -23.80 -5.40
N ALA A 224 8.90 -24.65 -4.50
CA ALA A 224 9.67 -25.77 -3.91
C ALA A 224 10.44 -26.63 -4.93
N ALA A 225 9.78 -27.01 -6.03
CA ALA A 225 10.43 -27.81 -7.08
C ALA A 225 11.56 -27.04 -7.79
N LYS A 226 11.36 -25.76 -8.08
CA LYS A 226 12.38 -24.90 -8.72
C LYS A 226 13.53 -24.60 -7.78
N ILE A 227 13.24 -24.38 -6.50
CA ILE A 227 14.25 -24.20 -5.46
C ILE A 227 15.14 -25.46 -5.36
N ALA A 228 14.54 -26.64 -5.29
CA ALA A 228 15.27 -27.89 -5.26
C ALA A 228 16.17 -28.09 -6.49
N GLU A 229 15.72 -27.68 -7.67
CA GLU A 229 16.53 -27.69 -8.89
C GLU A 229 17.73 -26.73 -8.78
N VAL A 230 17.50 -25.49 -8.31
CA VAL A 230 18.56 -24.50 -8.09
C VAL A 230 19.59 -25.01 -7.09
N GLU A 231 19.15 -25.51 -5.92
CA GLU A 231 20.05 -26.02 -4.88
C GLU A 231 20.87 -27.24 -5.34
N LYS A 232 20.28 -28.08 -6.18
CA LYS A 232 20.98 -29.22 -6.81
C LYS A 232 22.05 -28.76 -7.80
N LYS A 233 21.76 -27.74 -8.61
CA LYS A 233 22.68 -27.23 -9.66
C LYS A 233 23.75 -26.30 -9.13
N PHE A 234 23.48 -25.57 -8.06
CA PHE A 234 24.37 -24.57 -7.47
C PHE A 234 24.74 -24.90 -6.01
N PRO A 235 25.39 -26.05 -5.78
CA PRO A 235 25.73 -26.46 -4.42
C PRO A 235 26.75 -25.51 -3.78
N GLY A 236 26.56 -25.20 -2.50
CA GLY A 236 27.46 -24.33 -1.74
C GLY A 236 27.37 -22.85 -2.08
N PHE A 237 26.27 -22.41 -2.72
CA PHE A 237 25.94 -21.00 -2.84
C PHE A 237 25.38 -20.48 -1.52
N GLU A 238 25.69 -19.23 -1.20
CA GLU A 238 25.05 -18.49 -0.12
C GLU A 238 23.66 -18.05 -0.58
N LYS A 239 22.72 -17.87 0.39
CA LYS A 239 21.34 -17.45 0.13
C LYS A 239 21.04 -16.18 0.91
N THR A 240 20.57 -15.15 0.24
CA THR A 240 20.09 -13.92 0.88
C THR A 240 18.70 -14.13 1.50
N ALA A 241 18.27 -13.21 2.38
CA ALA A 241 16.96 -13.26 3.04
C ALA A 241 15.77 -13.24 2.06
N ASN A 242 15.92 -12.58 0.90
CA ASN A 242 14.91 -12.50 -0.17
C ASN A 242 15.06 -13.59 -1.25
N GLY A 243 15.94 -14.57 -1.03
CA GLY A 243 16.01 -15.82 -1.80
C GLY A 243 16.92 -15.78 -3.03
N ILE A 244 17.84 -14.83 -3.15
CA ILE A 244 18.89 -14.83 -4.16
C ILE A 244 19.99 -15.82 -3.70
N TYR A 245 20.39 -16.73 -4.58
CA TYR A 245 21.57 -17.57 -4.36
C TYR A 245 22.76 -16.93 -5.06
N TYR A 246 23.92 -16.94 -4.41
CA TYR A 246 25.12 -16.36 -5.01
C TYR A 246 26.41 -17.02 -4.53
N LYS A 247 27.47 -16.90 -5.34
CA LYS A 247 28.81 -17.31 -5.00
C LYS A 247 29.82 -16.37 -5.63
N THR A 248 30.69 -15.79 -4.83
CA THR A 248 31.84 -15.03 -5.33
C THR A 248 32.88 -16.00 -5.87
N THR A 249 33.16 -15.92 -7.18
CA THR A 249 34.13 -16.77 -7.88
C THR A 249 35.47 -16.10 -7.97
N LYS A 250 35.51 -14.76 -7.90
CA LYS A 250 36.75 -13.97 -7.82
C LYS A 250 36.50 -12.81 -6.86
N ALA A 251 37.36 -12.67 -5.86
CA ALA A 251 37.28 -11.57 -4.90
C ALA A 251 37.57 -10.23 -5.58
N GLY A 252 36.86 -9.21 -5.19
CA GLY A 252 37.12 -7.81 -5.52
C GLY A 252 38.01 -7.13 -4.49
N SER A 253 38.14 -5.83 -4.59
CA SER A 253 38.94 -5.03 -3.65
C SER A 253 38.27 -3.70 -3.33
N GLY A 254 38.53 -3.19 -2.12
CA GLY A 254 38.03 -1.91 -1.65
C GLY A 254 36.60 -2.02 -1.03
N ALA A 255 35.90 -0.90 -0.98
CA ALA A 255 34.54 -0.87 -0.46
C ALA A 255 33.54 -1.50 -1.44
N LYS A 256 32.40 -1.94 -0.92
CA LYS A 256 31.24 -2.33 -1.75
C LYS A 256 30.74 -1.13 -2.55
N CYS A 257 30.19 -1.38 -3.73
CA CYS A 257 29.69 -0.35 -4.64
C CYS A 257 28.64 0.54 -3.96
N GLY A 258 27.60 -0.05 -3.38
CA GLY A 258 26.49 0.67 -2.76
C GLY A 258 25.54 1.31 -3.77
N LYS A 259 24.55 2.02 -3.24
CA LYS A 259 23.51 2.71 -4.01
C LYS A 259 23.99 4.05 -4.57
N GLY A 260 23.45 4.45 -5.73
CA GLY A 260 23.69 5.77 -6.34
C GLY A 260 25.02 5.90 -7.06
N LYS A 261 25.63 4.78 -7.44
CA LYS A 261 26.86 4.73 -8.23
C LYS A 261 26.57 4.41 -9.68
N HIS A 262 27.32 5.01 -10.58
CA HIS A 262 27.34 4.60 -11.99
C HIS A 262 28.34 3.47 -12.16
N VAL A 263 27.86 2.30 -12.58
CA VAL A 263 28.64 1.06 -12.63
C VAL A 263 28.83 0.58 -14.06
N TYR A 264 29.86 -0.21 -14.26
CA TYR A 264 30.21 -0.90 -15.52
C TYR A 264 30.41 -2.36 -15.22
N VAL A 265 29.58 -3.24 -15.78
CA VAL A 265 29.62 -4.67 -15.52
C VAL A 265 29.70 -5.49 -16.80
N ALA A 266 30.58 -6.46 -16.82
CA ALA A 266 30.51 -7.55 -17.79
C ALA A 266 29.57 -8.61 -17.22
N TYR A 267 28.66 -9.15 -18.06
CA TYR A 267 27.71 -10.17 -17.60
C TYR A 267 27.38 -11.20 -18.67
N LYS A 268 26.90 -12.35 -18.20
CA LYS A 268 26.26 -13.40 -18.98
C LYS A 268 25.01 -13.87 -18.24
N GLY A 269 23.84 -13.72 -18.87
CA GLY A 269 22.54 -14.16 -18.34
C GLY A 269 22.12 -15.48 -18.97
N TYR A 270 21.66 -16.43 -18.14
CA TYR A 270 21.25 -17.76 -18.59
C TYR A 270 20.18 -18.36 -17.68
N LEU A 271 19.40 -19.30 -18.21
CA LEU A 271 18.42 -20.08 -17.45
C LEU A 271 19.12 -21.14 -16.58
N VAL A 272 18.41 -21.70 -15.60
CA VAL A 272 18.95 -22.77 -14.73
C VAL A 272 19.42 -23.97 -15.51
N ASP A 273 18.85 -24.26 -16.70
CA ASP A 273 19.32 -25.33 -17.59
C ASP A 273 20.60 -25.01 -18.35
N GLY A 274 21.08 -23.77 -18.28
CA GLY A 274 22.29 -23.29 -18.96
C GLY A 274 22.02 -22.54 -20.28
N THR A 275 20.77 -22.43 -20.72
CA THR A 275 20.39 -21.69 -21.94
C THR A 275 20.71 -20.19 -21.77
N VAL A 276 21.62 -19.67 -22.55
CA VAL A 276 22.02 -18.25 -22.52
C VAL A 276 20.96 -17.42 -23.21
N PHE A 277 20.48 -16.37 -22.55
CA PHE A 277 19.50 -15.44 -23.10
C PHE A 277 20.08 -14.03 -23.36
N ASP A 278 21.15 -13.65 -22.69
CA ASP A 278 21.79 -12.36 -22.90
C ASP A 278 23.26 -12.36 -22.42
N SER A 279 24.11 -11.49 -23.00
CA SER A 279 25.52 -11.36 -22.60
C SER A 279 26.07 -10.02 -23.05
N SER A 280 27.00 -9.45 -22.30
CA SER A 280 27.82 -8.28 -22.71
C SER A 280 28.97 -8.64 -23.63
N GLU A 281 29.21 -9.91 -23.87
CA GLU A 281 30.33 -10.38 -24.73
C GLU A 281 30.21 -9.81 -26.14
N GLY A 282 31.27 -9.18 -26.64
CA GLY A 282 31.33 -8.51 -27.94
C GLY A 282 30.57 -7.17 -28.01
N ARG A 283 29.87 -6.74 -26.94
CA ARG A 283 29.10 -5.48 -26.90
C ARG A 283 29.66 -4.44 -25.93
N GLY A 284 30.66 -4.80 -25.13
CA GLY A 284 31.17 -3.96 -24.06
C GLY A 284 30.38 -4.07 -22.77
N ASP A 285 30.85 -3.43 -21.71
CA ASP A 285 30.21 -3.45 -20.41
C ASP A 285 28.83 -2.83 -20.45
N LEU A 286 27.90 -3.44 -19.72
CA LEU A 286 26.61 -2.82 -19.40
C LEU A 286 26.87 -1.72 -18.35
N ASP A 287 26.33 -0.52 -18.57
CA ASP A 287 26.43 0.58 -17.63
C ASP A 287 25.06 1.04 -17.14
N PHE A 288 24.95 1.31 -15.85
CA PHE A 288 23.71 1.79 -15.22
C PHE A 288 23.96 2.45 -13.86
N GLY A 289 22.95 3.17 -13.37
CA GLY A 289 22.93 3.74 -12.02
C GLY A 289 22.35 2.76 -11.00
N THR A 290 23.14 2.39 -9.98
CA THR A 290 22.65 1.48 -8.92
C THR A 290 21.55 2.11 -8.08
N GLY A 291 20.49 1.36 -7.81
CA GLY A 291 19.32 1.81 -7.04
C GLY A 291 18.43 2.82 -7.77
N ALA A 292 18.61 2.99 -9.10
CA ALA A 292 17.82 3.88 -9.95
C ALA A 292 16.62 3.18 -10.63
N GLY A 293 16.43 1.87 -10.41
CA GLY A 293 15.37 1.09 -11.02
C GLY A 293 15.53 0.84 -12.53
N GLN A 294 16.75 0.91 -13.03
CA GLN A 294 17.07 0.67 -14.44
C GLN A 294 17.22 -0.83 -14.74
N MET A 295 17.53 -1.63 -13.73
CA MET A 295 17.73 -3.08 -13.82
C MET A 295 16.64 -3.83 -13.05
N ILE A 296 16.53 -5.14 -13.33
CA ILE A 296 15.71 -6.04 -12.49
C ILE A 296 16.20 -5.99 -11.05
N PRO A 297 15.28 -6.03 -10.04
CA PRO A 297 15.64 -5.74 -8.66
C PRO A 297 16.79 -6.59 -8.11
N GLY A 298 16.78 -7.89 -8.36
CA GLY A 298 17.82 -8.79 -7.84
C GLY A 298 19.20 -8.54 -8.44
N PHE A 299 19.28 -8.15 -9.70
CA PHE A 299 20.56 -7.82 -10.33
C PHE A 299 21.16 -6.54 -9.74
N ASP A 300 20.32 -5.50 -9.62
CA ASP A 300 20.73 -4.21 -9.05
C ASP A 300 21.18 -4.38 -7.57
N GLU A 301 20.40 -5.09 -6.76
CA GLU A 301 20.74 -5.39 -5.36
C GLU A 301 22.09 -6.07 -5.23
N MET A 302 22.32 -7.11 -6.04
CA MET A 302 23.55 -7.88 -5.96
C MET A 302 24.78 -7.11 -6.44
N VAL A 303 24.65 -6.24 -7.46
CA VAL A 303 25.75 -5.38 -7.92
C VAL A 303 26.10 -4.33 -6.86
N GLN A 304 25.11 -3.78 -6.15
CA GLN A 304 25.36 -2.87 -5.02
C GLN A 304 26.22 -3.52 -3.91
N ASP A 305 26.08 -4.82 -3.72
CA ASP A 305 26.83 -5.59 -2.71
C ASP A 305 28.25 -6.00 -3.18
N MET A 306 28.58 -5.87 -4.47
CA MET A 306 29.88 -6.25 -5.03
C MET A 306 30.97 -5.19 -4.82
N GLN A 307 32.23 -5.68 -4.80
CA GLN A 307 33.43 -4.86 -4.79
C GLN A 307 34.01 -4.71 -6.22
N LYS A 308 34.81 -3.69 -6.43
CA LYS A 308 35.52 -3.50 -7.74
C LYS A 308 36.38 -4.69 -8.08
N GLY A 309 36.25 -5.21 -9.30
CA GLY A 309 36.97 -6.37 -9.82
C GLY A 309 36.42 -7.72 -9.32
N GLU A 310 35.37 -7.73 -8.52
CA GLU A 310 34.67 -8.95 -8.09
C GLU A 310 33.95 -9.62 -9.26
N THR A 311 34.03 -10.95 -9.32
CA THR A 311 33.19 -11.77 -10.18
C THR A 311 32.30 -12.64 -9.30
N ARG A 312 31.03 -12.66 -9.59
CA ARG A 312 29.98 -13.35 -8.82
C ARG A 312 29.03 -14.08 -9.76
N THR A 313 28.72 -15.34 -9.45
CA THR A 313 27.56 -16.01 -10.01
C THR A 313 26.40 -15.79 -9.08
N MET A 314 25.24 -15.38 -9.61
CA MET A 314 23.99 -15.18 -8.87
C MET A 314 22.82 -15.87 -9.56
N VAL A 315 21.87 -16.39 -8.76
CA VAL A 315 20.63 -16.99 -9.22
C VAL A 315 19.46 -16.24 -8.59
N LEU A 316 18.72 -15.55 -9.41
CA LEU A 316 17.64 -14.64 -9.01
C LEU A 316 16.29 -15.36 -9.03
N PRO A 317 15.48 -15.26 -7.96
CA PRO A 317 14.13 -15.77 -7.98
C PRO A 317 13.23 -14.94 -8.90
N PRO A 318 12.11 -15.51 -9.38
CA PRO A 318 11.24 -14.84 -10.34
C PRO A 318 10.79 -13.44 -9.96
N ASP A 319 10.41 -13.22 -8.71
CA ASP A 319 9.91 -11.93 -8.20
C ASP A 319 10.98 -10.83 -8.10
N LEU A 320 12.26 -11.18 -8.13
CA LEU A 320 13.36 -10.24 -8.24
C LEU A 320 13.96 -10.17 -9.65
N ALA A 321 13.30 -10.83 -10.62
CA ALA A 321 13.68 -10.92 -12.02
C ALA A 321 12.52 -10.53 -12.94
N TYR A 322 11.98 -11.47 -13.74
CA TYR A 322 10.92 -11.21 -14.73
C TYR A 322 9.52 -11.68 -14.28
N GLY A 323 9.38 -12.06 -13.00
CA GLY A 323 8.09 -12.37 -12.39
C GLY A 323 7.40 -13.63 -12.92
N GLU A 324 6.09 -13.70 -12.64
CA GLU A 324 5.23 -14.81 -13.03
C GLU A 324 5.03 -14.94 -14.54
N GLN A 325 5.21 -13.85 -15.28
CA GLN A 325 4.97 -13.83 -16.73
C GLN A 325 6.24 -14.18 -17.53
N GLY A 326 7.42 -14.03 -16.94
CA GLY A 326 8.68 -14.17 -17.65
C GLY A 326 8.89 -13.08 -18.72
N TYR A 327 9.69 -13.37 -19.72
CA TYR A 327 9.87 -12.53 -20.92
C TYR A 327 9.54 -13.35 -22.16
N PRO A 328 8.47 -13.00 -22.91
CA PRO A 328 7.96 -13.82 -23.98
C PRO A 328 9.02 -14.22 -25.02
N GLY A 329 9.08 -15.51 -25.33
CA GLY A 329 10.03 -16.06 -26.30
C GLY A 329 11.49 -16.22 -25.82
N VAL A 330 11.82 -15.72 -24.61
CA VAL A 330 13.19 -15.70 -24.10
C VAL A 330 13.28 -16.33 -22.71
N ILE A 331 12.47 -15.87 -21.75
CA ILE A 331 12.49 -16.34 -20.36
C ILE A 331 11.13 -16.91 -20.02
N PRO A 332 11.02 -18.22 -19.70
CA PRO A 332 9.75 -18.85 -19.35
C PRO A 332 9.11 -18.24 -18.10
N PRO A 333 7.77 -18.37 -17.94
CA PRO A 333 7.05 -17.91 -16.76
C PRO A 333 7.64 -18.42 -15.44
N ALA A 334 7.70 -17.55 -14.44
CA ALA A 334 8.14 -17.89 -13.08
C ALA A 334 9.52 -18.56 -13.04
N SER A 335 10.48 -18.17 -13.87
CA SER A 335 11.82 -18.75 -13.96
C SER A 335 12.79 -18.14 -12.97
N TYR A 336 13.57 -19.00 -12.31
CA TYR A 336 14.86 -18.60 -11.77
C TYR A 336 15.83 -18.32 -12.91
N ILE A 337 16.58 -17.25 -12.83
CA ILE A 337 17.57 -16.89 -13.84
C ILE A 337 18.94 -16.67 -13.22
N CYS A 338 19.96 -16.99 -13.96
CA CYS A 338 21.35 -16.96 -13.51
C CYS A 338 22.11 -15.84 -14.22
N PHE A 339 23.05 -15.24 -13.51
CA PHE A 339 24.01 -14.31 -14.08
C PHE A 339 25.41 -14.59 -13.55
N ASP A 340 26.40 -14.61 -14.46
CA ASP A 340 27.79 -14.41 -14.11
C ASP A 340 28.10 -12.93 -14.34
N VAL A 341 28.52 -12.22 -13.30
CA VAL A 341 28.73 -10.76 -13.34
C VAL A 341 30.13 -10.42 -12.84
N THR A 342 30.82 -9.56 -13.58
CA THR A 342 32.08 -8.93 -13.12
C THR A 342 31.85 -7.44 -12.99
N LEU A 343 32.04 -6.88 -11.79
CA LEU A 343 31.99 -5.43 -11.57
C LEU A 343 33.34 -4.80 -11.90
N ASN A 344 33.46 -4.23 -13.11
CA ASN A 344 34.74 -3.71 -13.61
C ASN A 344 35.08 -2.36 -12.97
N ARG A 345 34.10 -1.46 -12.82
CA ARG A 345 34.35 -0.12 -12.23
C ARG A 345 33.03 0.53 -11.76
N PHE A 346 33.18 1.50 -10.85
CA PHE A 346 32.12 2.42 -10.40
C PHE A 346 32.71 3.70 -9.83
#